data_63675b21e79fc999d3cc10678bb39ea9
#
_entry.id   63675b21e79fc999d3cc10678bb39ea9
#
_cell.length_a   1.000
_cell.length_b   1.000
_cell.length_c   1.000
_cell.angle_alpha   90.00
_cell.angle_beta   90.00
_cell.angle_gamma   90.00
#
_symmetry.space_group_name_H-M   'P 1'
#
loop_
_entity.id
_entity.type
_entity.pdbx_description
1 polymer ?
#
loop_
_entity_poly.entity_id
_entity_poly.type
_entity_poly.pdbx_seq_one_letter_code
_entity_poly.pdbx_strand_id
1 'polypeptide(L)'
;MLGLLLFIIGGIADSIFTVNPVVVTATRTPKALKDVPVVTRVIGLDDIRRTDATNIQDLLTTELPGLEFGYAMSREPALNMGGFGGNAILFLVDGERLAGETMDNVDYSRLNLDNVGRVEIVKGAASALYGANAVGGVVNLISREDTAPWTLNVNSRYSSAGDGWRNGVRFSFKSGRWRSQTAFQQSRVSTIRLADAFDTQSDLQTVWGGSVVSVKERLIYNPIENLKLIARGSFFKRHSNRTTYTDHYDDYSTGLRGVYDFGIGRNLEISYSFDRYDKSRYVLGQLTNSHDYSNRQHVVHSLFNLPVGKWQLTFGADYMNDFLSTYQFTDNQGKRQYSADAYAQFDINLLPWLNIVGSLRHDYFSASKSNATTARLAAMLKWSGFSVRSSYAGGFRAPTLKELYMDFDMVGMMMIYGNPDLKAERSNNYNLAFEHYGNIRGCFDGSYSITLMGYCNKYDKRITTTDVSVDSEHEMGLLYCNEDGVTVSGVEFNGKIRTQLGLSAAVSYNYLCASGNSMQSQFSQPRRHSMTCHIDYDKQIFKNYSISASVSCRYMSKSRDAAAPDKAYSIWKATLNQRLVKAYSLTFVIDNLFNYKPKVFYLNTPTTIGTNFSVGLSVDIDSLSF
;
A
#
# COMPACT_ATOMS: atom_id res chain seq x y z
N MET A 1 -44.62 27.47 -13.41
CA MET A 1 -43.37 27.06 -14.05
C MET A 1 -42.15 27.06 -13.09
N LEU A 2 -42.20 27.81 -11.98
CA LEU A 2 -41.12 27.82 -10.95
C LEU A 2 -41.17 26.63 -9.99
N GLY A 3 -42.31 25.98 -9.82
CA GLY A 3 -42.48 24.84 -8.90
C GLY A 3 -41.95 23.49 -9.42
N LEU A 4 -41.75 23.34 -10.74
CA LEU A 4 -41.26 22.10 -11.35
C LEU A 4 -39.71 22.01 -11.35
N LEU A 5 -39.01 23.16 -11.23
CA LEU A 5 -37.55 23.20 -11.14
C LEU A 5 -37.02 22.83 -9.75
N LEU A 6 -37.83 23.00 -8.70
CA LEU A 6 -37.45 22.69 -7.32
C LEU A 6 -37.54 21.18 -6.99
N PHE A 7 -38.35 20.41 -7.75
CA PHE A 7 -38.49 18.96 -7.52
C PHE A 7 -37.38 18.12 -8.17
N ILE A 8 -36.65 18.66 -9.14
CA ILE A 8 -35.52 17.94 -9.81
C ILE A 8 -34.22 18.10 -9.02
N ILE A 9 -34.12 19.11 -8.16
CA ILE A 9 -32.93 19.36 -7.32
C ILE A 9 -32.97 18.51 -6.04
N GLY A 10 -34.15 18.09 -5.54
CA GLY A 10 -34.30 17.32 -4.32
C GLY A 10 -33.91 15.85 -4.41
N GLY A 11 -33.90 15.23 -5.59
CA GLY A 11 -33.63 13.80 -5.76
C GLY A 11 -32.16 13.43 -6.00
N ILE A 12 -31.28 14.42 -6.23
CA ILE A 12 -29.84 14.18 -6.47
C ILE A 12 -28.99 14.45 -5.21
N ALA A 13 -29.56 15.19 -4.23
CA ALA A 13 -28.85 15.62 -3.04
C ALA A 13 -28.50 14.47 -2.08
N ASP A 14 -29.30 13.41 -2.02
CA ASP A 14 -29.07 12.31 -1.06
C ASP A 14 -27.98 11.31 -1.50
N SER A 15 -27.63 11.25 -2.78
CA SER A 15 -26.63 10.31 -3.30
C SER A 15 -25.17 10.80 -3.20
N ILE A 16 -24.95 12.09 -2.98
CA ILE A 16 -23.61 12.69 -2.95
C ILE A 16 -22.99 12.67 -1.55
N PHE A 17 -23.80 12.55 -0.49
CA PHE A 17 -23.37 12.83 0.88
C PHE A 17 -23.09 11.62 1.77
N THR A 18 -23.36 10.38 1.33
CA THR A 18 -23.31 9.23 2.25
C THR A 18 -22.75 7.94 1.66
N VAL A 19 -21.65 7.97 0.97
CA VAL A 19 -20.90 6.70 0.89
C VAL A 19 -19.91 6.67 2.04
N ASN A 20 -20.38 6.19 3.20
CA ASN A 20 -19.51 5.83 4.30
C ASN A 20 -18.93 4.43 3.96
N PRO A 21 -17.68 4.36 3.48
CA PRO A 21 -17.15 3.10 2.97
C PRO A 21 -17.11 2.06 4.08
N VAL A 22 -17.49 0.84 3.75
CA VAL A 22 -17.30 -0.31 4.63
C VAL A 22 -15.84 -0.74 4.51
N VAL A 23 -15.16 -0.84 5.64
CA VAL A 23 -13.77 -1.32 5.75
C VAL A 23 -13.71 -2.64 6.49
N VAL A 24 -12.72 -3.44 6.18
CA VAL A 24 -12.48 -4.76 6.79
C VAL A 24 -11.12 -4.80 7.48
N THR A 25 -10.13 -4.10 6.95
CA THR A 25 -8.72 -4.19 7.38
C THR A 25 -8.52 -3.78 8.84
N ALA A 26 -9.28 -2.83 9.36
CA ALA A 26 -9.07 -2.33 10.73
C ALA A 26 -9.52 -3.29 11.83
N THR A 27 -10.52 -4.14 11.56
CA THR A 27 -11.18 -4.98 12.58
C THR A 27 -11.40 -6.44 12.15
N ARG A 28 -10.92 -6.84 10.97
CA ARG A 28 -11.19 -8.17 10.36
C ARG A 28 -12.69 -8.48 10.17
N THR A 29 -13.54 -7.50 10.42
CA THR A 29 -15.00 -7.58 10.21
C THR A 29 -15.47 -6.38 9.41
N PRO A 30 -16.45 -6.53 8.50
CA PRO A 30 -17.01 -5.41 7.75
C PRO A 30 -17.63 -4.38 8.71
N LYS A 31 -17.13 -3.15 8.68
CA LYS A 31 -17.61 -2.05 9.54
C LYS A 31 -17.58 -0.73 8.77
N ALA A 32 -18.58 0.11 8.98
CA ALA A 32 -18.57 1.43 8.37
C ALA A 32 -17.40 2.27 8.93
N LEU A 33 -16.67 2.97 8.08
CA LEU A 33 -15.44 3.71 8.45
C LEU A 33 -15.67 4.67 9.63
N LYS A 34 -16.82 5.34 9.68
CA LYS A 34 -17.20 6.23 10.79
C LYS A 34 -17.37 5.50 12.13
N ASP A 35 -17.49 4.16 12.12
CA ASP A 35 -17.74 3.33 13.30
C ASP A 35 -16.49 2.55 13.73
N VAL A 36 -15.37 2.69 13.02
CA VAL A 36 -14.11 2.03 13.33
C VAL A 36 -13.31 2.83 14.34
N PRO A 37 -12.96 2.31 15.52
CA PRO A 37 -12.21 3.04 16.55
C PRO A 37 -10.74 3.27 16.20
N VAL A 38 -10.23 2.61 15.17
CA VAL A 38 -8.84 2.72 14.70
C VAL A 38 -8.78 3.66 13.51
N VAL A 39 -7.80 4.57 13.52
CA VAL A 39 -7.61 5.50 12.41
C VAL A 39 -7.27 4.73 11.14
N THR A 40 -8.19 4.77 10.21
CA THR A 40 -8.12 4.07 8.91
C THR A 40 -8.37 5.05 7.80
N ARG A 41 -7.52 5.05 6.77
CA ARG A 41 -7.73 5.82 5.55
C ARG A 41 -8.21 4.89 4.44
N VAL A 42 -9.19 5.34 3.68
CA VAL A 42 -9.69 4.65 2.50
C VAL A 42 -9.49 5.55 1.30
N ILE A 43 -8.84 5.01 0.27
CA ILE A 43 -8.72 5.63 -1.04
C ILE A 43 -9.63 4.84 -1.97
N GLY A 44 -10.71 5.47 -2.41
CA GLY A 44 -11.72 4.84 -3.24
C GLY A 44 -11.37 4.82 -4.73
N LEU A 45 -12.16 4.10 -5.51
CA LEU A 45 -11.98 4.02 -6.97
C LEU A 45 -12.02 5.41 -7.64
N ASP A 46 -12.89 6.31 -7.16
CA ASP A 46 -13.00 7.66 -7.72
C ASP A 46 -11.76 8.51 -7.40
N ASP A 47 -11.15 8.33 -6.23
CA ASP A 47 -9.90 8.99 -5.87
C ASP A 47 -8.73 8.46 -6.75
N ILE A 48 -8.66 7.13 -6.98
CA ILE A 48 -7.69 6.51 -7.89
C ILE A 48 -7.84 7.05 -9.32
N ARG A 49 -9.06 7.18 -9.83
CA ARG A 49 -9.34 7.71 -11.17
C ARG A 49 -9.00 9.19 -11.31
N ARG A 50 -9.29 10.00 -10.29
CA ARG A 50 -8.99 11.44 -10.29
C ARG A 50 -7.51 11.73 -10.31
N THR A 51 -6.73 11.00 -9.53
CA THR A 51 -5.28 11.14 -9.49
C THR A 51 -4.58 10.52 -10.69
N ASP A 52 -5.29 9.73 -11.50
CA ASP A 52 -4.73 8.91 -12.58
C ASP A 52 -3.49 8.12 -12.10
N ALA A 53 -3.59 7.59 -10.89
CA ALA A 53 -2.54 6.76 -10.33
C ALA A 53 -2.53 5.40 -11.03
N THR A 54 -1.37 5.00 -11.54
CA THR A 54 -1.23 3.76 -12.31
C THR A 54 -0.67 2.60 -11.50
N ASN A 55 -0.05 2.90 -10.37
CA ASN A 55 0.54 1.93 -9.45
C ASN A 55 0.38 2.41 -8.01
N ILE A 56 0.65 1.52 -7.07
CA ILE A 56 0.50 1.82 -5.64
C ILE A 56 1.45 2.92 -5.15
N GLN A 57 2.66 3.04 -5.72
CA GLN A 57 3.63 4.05 -5.32
C GLN A 57 3.11 5.47 -5.63
N ASP A 58 2.65 5.69 -6.86
CA ASP A 58 2.06 6.96 -7.30
C ASP A 58 0.84 7.31 -6.44
N LEU A 59 -0.05 6.34 -6.22
CA LEU A 59 -1.24 6.54 -5.38
C LEU A 59 -0.88 6.95 -3.95
N LEU A 60 -0.01 6.19 -3.29
CA LEU A 60 0.34 6.44 -1.90
C LEU A 60 1.09 7.76 -1.73
N THR A 61 2.00 8.10 -2.65
CA THR A 61 2.75 9.36 -2.57
C THR A 61 1.89 10.59 -2.83
N THR A 62 0.84 10.46 -3.63
CA THR A 62 -0.09 11.56 -3.94
C THR A 62 -1.10 11.74 -2.81
N GLU A 63 -1.55 10.66 -2.18
CA GLU A 63 -2.64 10.68 -1.20
C GLU A 63 -2.18 10.78 0.26
N LEU A 64 -0.96 10.31 0.60
CA LEU A 64 -0.51 10.23 1.99
C LEU A 64 0.65 11.19 2.28
N PRO A 65 0.46 12.15 3.19
CA PRO A 65 1.59 12.88 3.74
C PRO A 65 2.44 11.97 4.64
N GLY A 66 3.74 12.25 4.76
CA GLY A 66 4.68 11.47 5.57
C GLY A 66 5.10 10.14 4.94
N LEU A 67 4.75 9.91 3.68
CA LEU A 67 5.18 8.75 2.92
C LEU A 67 6.19 9.17 1.84
N GLU A 68 7.31 8.49 1.79
CA GLU A 68 8.37 8.69 0.81
C GLU A 68 8.77 7.36 0.19
N PHE A 69 9.14 7.40 -1.09
CA PHE A 69 9.92 6.36 -1.72
C PHE A 69 11.32 6.90 -1.95
N GLY A 70 12.29 6.31 -1.24
CA GLY A 70 13.68 6.38 -1.59
C GLY A 70 14.03 5.29 -2.61
N TYR A 71 15.29 5.24 -2.99
CA TYR A 71 15.76 4.21 -3.91
C TYR A 71 17.04 3.60 -3.33
N ALA A 72 17.10 2.29 -3.28
CA ALA A 72 18.34 1.58 -2.98
C ALA A 72 19.39 1.86 -4.06
N MET A 73 20.64 1.47 -3.85
CA MET A 73 21.72 1.61 -4.85
C MET A 73 21.36 0.91 -6.17
N SER A 74 20.56 -0.16 -6.11
CA SER A 74 19.99 -0.84 -7.27
C SER A 74 18.88 -0.07 -7.99
N ARG A 75 18.45 1.09 -7.48
CA ARG A 75 17.27 1.84 -7.93
C ARG A 75 15.94 1.10 -7.78
N GLU A 76 15.92 0.08 -6.95
CA GLU A 76 14.64 -0.48 -6.49
C GLU A 76 14.01 0.42 -5.42
N PRO A 77 12.69 0.61 -5.46
CA PRO A 77 12.03 1.54 -4.53
C PRO A 77 12.03 1.01 -3.09
N ALA A 78 12.39 1.88 -2.16
CA ALA A 78 12.38 1.65 -0.73
C ALA A 78 11.35 2.57 -0.06
N LEU A 79 10.35 2.00 0.57
CA LEU A 79 9.29 2.75 1.25
C LEU A 79 9.76 3.25 2.62
N ASN A 80 9.44 4.50 2.89
CA ASN A 80 9.43 5.06 4.24
C ASN A 80 8.05 5.67 4.51
N MET A 81 7.33 5.14 5.47
CA MET A 81 6.03 5.65 5.91
C MET A 81 6.09 5.99 7.39
N GLY A 82 6.17 7.29 7.71
CA GLY A 82 6.22 7.75 9.09
C GLY A 82 7.45 7.24 9.87
N GLY A 83 8.59 7.04 9.21
CA GLY A 83 9.82 6.50 9.82
C GLY A 83 9.93 4.97 9.80
N PHE A 84 8.92 4.26 9.23
CA PHE A 84 8.94 2.81 9.07
C PHE A 84 9.37 2.42 7.65
N GLY A 85 10.33 1.50 7.54
CA GLY A 85 10.74 0.92 6.26
C GLY A 85 9.71 -0.07 5.69
N GLY A 86 9.92 -0.50 4.46
CA GLY A 86 8.99 -1.39 3.76
C GLY A 86 8.77 -2.75 4.41
N ASN A 87 9.77 -3.29 5.12
CA ASN A 87 9.69 -4.54 5.88
C ASN A 87 8.85 -4.43 7.17
N ALA A 88 8.53 -3.21 7.63
CA ALA A 88 7.67 -2.95 8.78
C ALA A 88 6.21 -2.61 8.40
N ILE A 89 5.91 -2.56 7.10
CA ILE A 89 4.58 -2.25 6.56
C ILE A 89 4.09 -3.44 5.76
N LEU A 90 2.94 -3.98 6.16
CA LEU A 90 2.36 -5.15 5.52
C LEU A 90 1.49 -4.77 4.34
N PHE A 91 1.84 -5.25 3.14
CA PHE A 91 1.02 -5.13 1.94
C PHE A 91 0.19 -6.40 1.73
N LEU A 92 -1.10 -6.20 1.47
CA LEU A 92 -2.07 -7.28 1.26
C LEU A 92 -2.84 -7.05 -0.05
N VAL A 93 -3.26 -8.14 -0.67
CA VAL A 93 -4.27 -8.14 -1.74
C VAL A 93 -5.44 -9.00 -1.27
N ASP A 94 -6.62 -8.42 -1.14
CA ASP A 94 -7.81 -9.07 -0.58
C ASP A 94 -7.57 -9.76 0.79
N GLY A 95 -6.68 -9.16 1.61
CA GLY A 95 -6.31 -9.67 2.92
C GLY A 95 -5.24 -10.75 2.94
N GLU A 96 -4.67 -11.13 1.81
CA GLU A 96 -3.61 -12.15 1.69
C GLU A 96 -2.24 -11.50 1.48
N ARG A 97 -1.22 -12.05 2.14
CA ARG A 97 0.17 -11.57 2.07
C ARG A 97 0.80 -11.90 0.72
N LEU A 98 1.80 -11.10 0.34
CA LEU A 98 2.66 -11.34 -0.81
C LEU A 98 4.02 -11.88 -0.34
N ALA A 99 4.51 -12.92 -1.02
CA ALA A 99 5.86 -13.41 -0.85
C ALA A 99 6.87 -12.58 -1.66
N GLY A 100 8.13 -12.77 -1.35
CA GLY A 100 9.23 -12.15 -2.08
C GLY A 100 9.44 -10.69 -1.74
N GLU A 101 10.68 -10.37 -1.58
CA GLU A 101 11.11 -9.00 -1.31
C GLU A 101 12.29 -8.63 -2.18
N THR A 102 12.38 -7.36 -2.52
CA THR A 102 13.52 -6.78 -3.22
C THR A 102 14.07 -5.68 -2.32
N MET A 103 15.28 -5.86 -1.79
CA MET A 103 15.92 -4.90 -0.88
C MET A 103 15.02 -4.53 0.32
N ASP A 104 14.50 -5.54 1.03
CA ASP A 104 13.62 -5.41 2.21
C ASP A 104 12.26 -4.74 1.92
N ASN A 105 11.83 -4.72 0.68
CA ASN A 105 10.53 -4.23 0.24
C ASN A 105 9.85 -5.26 -0.66
N VAL A 106 8.54 -5.29 -0.66
CA VAL A 106 7.79 -6.03 -1.69
C VAL A 106 8.05 -5.41 -3.07
N ASP A 107 7.97 -6.20 -4.12
CA ASP A 107 8.00 -5.64 -5.47
C ASP A 107 6.69 -4.88 -5.75
N TYR A 108 6.73 -3.56 -5.62
CA TYR A 108 5.54 -2.69 -5.77
C TYR A 108 4.93 -2.74 -7.17
N SER A 109 5.67 -3.19 -8.19
CA SER A 109 5.12 -3.33 -9.54
C SER A 109 4.10 -4.47 -9.67
N ARG A 110 4.07 -5.42 -8.70
CA ARG A 110 3.01 -6.44 -8.55
C ARG A 110 1.67 -5.83 -8.10
N LEU A 111 1.71 -4.68 -7.43
CA LEU A 111 0.58 -3.99 -6.82
C LEU A 111 -0.03 -2.98 -7.80
N ASN A 112 -0.44 -3.45 -8.98
CA ASN A 112 -1.15 -2.62 -9.96
C ASN A 112 -2.59 -2.32 -9.50
N LEU A 113 -3.15 -1.22 -10.00
CA LEU A 113 -4.45 -0.70 -9.59
C LEU A 113 -5.62 -1.07 -10.54
N ASP A 114 -5.37 -1.86 -11.59
CA ASP A 114 -6.37 -2.10 -12.66
C ASP A 114 -7.64 -2.81 -12.17
N ASN A 115 -7.51 -3.70 -11.20
CA ASN A 115 -8.65 -4.42 -10.61
C ASN A 115 -8.93 -4.01 -9.16
N VAL A 116 -8.42 -2.85 -8.72
CA VAL A 116 -8.60 -2.38 -7.35
C VAL A 116 -9.85 -1.51 -7.26
N GLY A 117 -10.73 -1.84 -6.33
CA GLY A 117 -11.92 -1.06 -5.99
C GLY A 117 -11.63 0.01 -4.93
N ARG A 118 -10.73 -0.28 -3.99
CA ARG A 118 -10.26 0.65 -2.96
C ARG A 118 -8.97 0.16 -2.32
N VAL A 119 -8.25 1.08 -1.71
CA VAL A 119 -7.09 0.77 -0.85
C VAL A 119 -7.43 1.18 0.58
N GLU A 120 -7.33 0.22 1.51
CA GLU A 120 -7.54 0.44 2.94
C GLU A 120 -6.18 0.52 3.64
N ILE A 121 -5.95 1.58 4.42
CA ILE A 121 -4.67 1.83 5.08
C ILE A 121 -4.92 2.01 6.57
N VAL A 122 -4.38 1.10 7.37
CA VAL A 122 -4.37 1.19 8.83
C VAL A 122 -3.02 1.73 9.25
N LYS A 123 -2.99 2.89 9.88
CA LYS A 123 -1.76 3.55 10.35
C LYS A 123 -1.40 3.10 11.76
N GLY A 124 -0.10 2.91 12.01
CA GLY A 124 0.43 2.39 13.27
C GLY A 124 0.31 0.87 13.38
N ALA A 125 0.73 0.31 14.51
CA ALA A 125 0.82 -1.14 14.67
C ALA A 125 -0.54 -1.83 14.52
N ALA A 126 -0.56 -2.85 13.68
CA ALA A 126 -1.68 -3.76 13.45
C ALA A 126 -1.30 -5.23 13.69
N SER A 127 -0.14 -5.47 14.36
CA SER A 127 0.39 -6.81 14.57
C SER A 127 -0.54 -7.70 15.39
N ALA A 128 -1.36 -7.14 16.27
CA ALA A 128 -2.37 -7.89 17.03
C ALA A 128 -3.47 -8.54 16.17
N LEU A 129 -3.58 -8.17 14.87
CA LEU A 129 -4.53 -8.80 13.93
C LEU A 129 -3.84 -9.45 12.73
N TYR A 130 -2.70 -8.90 12.31
CA TYR A 130 -2.02 -9.28 11.08
C TYR A 130 -0.66 -9.95 11.31
N GLY A 131 -0.21 -10.05 12.59
CA GLY A 131 1.05 -10.66 12.96
C GLY A 131 2.26 -9.83 12.59
N ALA A 132 3.37 -10.51 12.35
CA ALA A 132 4.65 -9.88 12.04
C ALA A 132 4.59 -8.99 10.80
N ASN A 133 5.48 -7.98 10.76
CA ASN A 133 5.65 -6.99 9.69
C ASN A 133 4.51 -5.95 9.58
N ALA A 134 3.54 -5.95 10.49
CA ALA A 134 2.51 -4.92 10.59
C ALA A 134 2.80 -3.91 11.72
N VAL A 135 4.07 -3.56 11.91
CA VAL A 135 4.56 -2.64 12.97
C VAL A 135 4.24 -1.19 12.63
N GLY A 136 4.46 -0.79 11.38
CA GLY A 136 4.21 0.56 10.87
C GLY A 136 2.81 0.76 10.30
N GLY A 137 2.14 -0.34 9.95
CA GLY A 137 0.80 -0.30 9.38
C GLY A 137 0.51 -1.44 8.41
N VAL A 138 -0.69 -1.37 7.85
CA VAL A 138 -1.17 -2.30 6.82
C VAL A 138 -1.74 -1.51 5.65
N VAL A 139 -1.37 -1.90 4.43
CA VAL A 139 -1.93 -1.41 3.18
C VAL A 139 -2.58 -2.58 2.46
N ASN A 140 -3.91 -2.56 2.35
CA ASN A 140 -4.68 -3.65 1.76
C ASN A 140 -5.40 -3.18 0.49
N LEU A 141 -5.06 -3.78 -0.64
CA LEU A 141 -5.69 -3.54 -1.92
C LEU A 141 -6.90 -4.46 -2.03
N ILE A 142 -8.09 -3.88 -2.05
CA ILE A 142 -9.35 -4.64 -2.16
C ILE A 142 -9.78 -4.65 -3.63
N SER A 143 -9.97 -5.86 -4.16
CA SER A 143 -10.42 -6.07 -5.53
C SER A 143 -11.81 -5.48 -5.76
N ARG A 144 -12.03 -4.96 -6.96
CA ARG A 144 -13.31 -4.43 -7.38
C ARG A 144 -14.34 -5.56 -7.52
N GLU A 145 -15.57 -5.31 -7.08
CA GLU A 145 -16.71 -6.18 -7.31
C GLU A 145 -17.69 -5.49 -8.27
N ASP A 146 -17.83 -6.05 -9.48
CA ASP A 146 -18.77 -5.55 -10.47
C ASP A 146 -20.16 -6.15 -10.20
N THR A 147 -21.21 -5.32 -10.32
CA THR A 147 -22.61 -5.74 -10.07
C THR A 147 -23.32 -6.19 -11.33
N ALA A 148 -22.90 -5.71 -12.50
CA ALA A 148 -23.49 -6.06 -13.79
C ALA A 148 -23.26 -7.53 -14.15
N PRO A 149 -24.14 -8.16 -14.95
CA PRO A 149 -23.95 -9.53 -15.43
C PRO A 149 -22.64 -9.77 -16.16
N TRP A 150 -22.16 -8.79 -16.91
CA TRP A 150 -20.82 -8.76 -17.47
C TRP A 150 -20.31 -7.33 -17.61
N THR A 151 -19.01 -7.15 -17.51
CA THR A 151 -18.32 -5.88 -17.74
C THR A 151 -17.04 -6.13 -18.51
N LEU A 152 -16.70 -5.24 -19.42
CA LEU A 152 -15.42 -5.21 -20.14
C LEU A 152 -14.84 -3.81 -20.03
N ASN A 153 -13.62 -3.71 -19.50
CA ASN A 153 -12.82 -2.50 -19.55
C ASN A 153 -11.56 -2.77 -20.37
N VAL A 154 -11.30 -1.91 -21.34
CA VAL A 154 -10.06 -1.89 -22.11
C VAL A 154 -9.45 -0.52 -21.97
N ASN A 155 -8.19 -0.45 -21.57
CA ASN A 155 -7.49 0.82 -21.40
C ASN A 155 -6.11 0.78 -22.06
N SER A 156 -5.69 1.93 -22.58
CA SER A 156 -4.36 2.15 -23.12
C SER A 156 -3.88 3.54 -22.71
N ARG A 157 -2.65 3.64 -22.23
CA ARG A 157 -2.06 4.90 -21.76
C ARG A 157 -0.64 5.03 -22.25
N TYR A 158 -0.34 6.19 -22.80
CA TYR A 158 1.00 6.65 -23.14
C TYR A 158 1.51 7.66 -22.12
N SER A 159 2.80 7.61 -21.81
CA SER A 159 3.49 8.60 -20.99
C SER A 159 4.78 9.04 -21.70
N SER A 160 5.00 10.33 -21.81
CA SER A 160 6.24 10.87 -22.40
C SER A 160 7.47 10.60 -21.53
N ALA A 161 7.28 10.27 -20.25
CA ALA A 161 8.35 9.81 -19.39
C ALA A 161 8.79 8.40 -19.80
N GLY A 162 9.97 8.31 -20.44
CA GLY A 162 10.55 7.05 -20.90
C GLY A 162 9.73 6.37 -22.00
N ASP A 163 8.97 7.08 -22.82
CA ASP A 163 8.11 6.53 -23.87
C ASP A 163 7.28 5.35 -23.37
N GLY A 164 6.67 5.57 -22.21
CA GLY A 164 5.97 4.52 -21.47
C GLY A 164 4.62 4.19 -22.10
N TRP A 165 4.36 2.89 -22.33
CA TRP A 165 3.07 2.37 -22.73
C TRP A 165 2.52 1.43 -21.68
N ARG A 166 1.24 1.56 -21.38
CA ARG A 166 0.51 0.66 -20.50
C ARG A 166 -0.83 0.32 -21.11
N ASN A 167 -1.10 -0.98 -21.22
CA ASN A 167 -2.34 -1.51 -21.75
C ASN A 167 -2.96 -2.44 -20.71
N GLY A 168 -4.27 -2.37 -20.56
CA GLY A 168 -5.02 -3.19 -19.61
C GLY A 168 -6.33 -3.69 -20.20
N VAL A 169 -6.71 -4.89 -19.81
CA VAL A 169 -8.03 -5.47 -20.11
C VAL A 169 -8.57 -6.07 -18.81
N ARG A 170 -9.79 -5.71 -18.45
CA ARG A 170 -10.51 -6.32 -17.35
C ARG A 170 -11.86 -6.81 -17.85
N PHE A 171 -12.13 -8.07 -17.62
CA PHE A 171 -13.39 -8.71 -17.94
C PHE A 171 -14.00 -9.33 -16.70
N SER A 172 -15.27 -9.12 -16.47
CA SER A 172 -16.04 -9.73 -15.38
C SER A 172 -17.32 -10.32 -15.96
N PHE A 173 -17.65 -11.52 -15.52
CA PHE A 173 -18.83 -12.23 -15.97
C PHE A 173 -19.50 -12.94 -14.78
N LYS A 174 -20.83 -12.82 -14.70
CA LYS A 174 -21.66 -13.48 -13.68
C LYS A 174 -22.75 -14.30 -14.36
N SER A 175 -22.82 -15.59 -14.03
CA SER A 175 -23.87 -16.49 -14.50
C SER A 175 -24.32 -17.40 -13.36
N GLY A 176 -25.57 -17.27 -12.94
CA GLY A 176 -26.12 -18.04 -11.83
C GLY A 176 -25.28 -17.89 -10.56
N ARG A 177 -24.68 -18.99 -10.12
CA ARG A 177 -23.88 -19.10 -8.89
C ARG A 177 -22.39 -18.79 -9.10
N TRP A 178 -21.98 -18.52 -10.35
CA TRP A 178 -20.60 -18.29 -10.73
C TRP A 178 -20.35 -16.83 -11.04
N ARG A 179 -19.16 -16.36 -10.66
CA ARG A 179 -18.60 -15.08 -11.12
C ARG A 179 -17.13 -15.29 -11.42
N SER A 180 -16.67 -14.81 -12.58
CA SER A 180 -15.28 -14.76 -12.99
C SER A 180 -14.86 -13.31 -13.18
N GLN A 181 -13.63 -12.98 -12.78
CA GLN A 181 -13.03 -11.65 -12.93
C GLN A 181 -11.59 -11.84 -13.39
N THR A 182 -11.34 -11.54 -14.66
CA THR A 182 -10.02 -11.60 -15.27
C THR A 182 -9.47 -10.19 -15.44
N ALA A 183 -8.21 -9.98 -15.08
CA ALA A 183 -7.50 -8.73 -15.35
C ALA A 183 -6.15 -9.05 -15.99
N PHE A 184 -5.88 -8.41 -17.11
CA PHE A 184 -4.61 -8.44 -17.83
C PHE A 184 -4.01 -7.05 -17.85
N GLN A 185 -2.71 -6.95 -17.64
CA GLN A 185 -1.96 -5.71 -17.80
C GLN A 185 -0.61 -5.98 -18.45
N GLN A 186 -0.25 -5.10 -19.37
CA GLN A 186 1.09 -5.01 -19.94
C GLN A 186 1.57 -3.57 -19.85
N SER A 187 2.81 -3.37 -19.43
CA SER A 187 3.47 -2.07 -19.51
C SER A 187 4.91 -2.20 -19.99
N ARG A 188 5.38 -1.15 -20.63
CA ARG A 188 6.76 -1.00 -21.08
C ARG A 188 7.20 0.43 -20.88
N VAL A 189 8.42 0.62 -20.41
CA VAL A 189 9.05 1.94 -20.25
C VAL A 189 10.52 1.85 -20.67
N SER A 190 11.00 2.85 -21.38
CA SER A 190 12.41 2.98 -21.73
C SER A 190 13.21 3.52 -20.55
N THR A 191 14.50 3.28 -20.54
CA THR A 191 15.42 3.82 -19.51
C THR A 191 15.44 5.35 -19.57
N ILE A 192 15.30 5.97 -18.40
CA ILE A 192 15.28 7.42 -18.23
C ILE A 192 16.57 7.86 -17.54
N ARG A 193 17.28 8.79 -18.13
CA ARG A 193 18.41 9.46 -17.49
C ARG A 193 17.94 10.77 -16.84
N LEU A 194 18.24 10.95 -15.57
CA LEU A 194 17.77 12.09 -14.76
C LEU A 194 18.71 13.30 -14.84
N ALA A 195 19.99 13.11 -15.18
CA ALA A 195 20.98 14.17 -15.36
C ALA A 195 21.38 14.35 -16.82
N ASP A 196 21.86 15.53 -17.14
CA ASP A 196 22.45 15.83 -18.46
C ASP A 196 23.70 14.98 -18.72
N ALA A 197 23.99 14.72 -19.99
CA ALA A 197 24.90 13.69 -20.48
C ALA A 197 26.40 13.82 -20.07
N PHE A 198 26.80 14.83 -19.32
CA PHE A 198 28.19 15.06 -18.92
C PHE A 198 28.64 14.34 -17.66
N ASP A 199 27.68 13.85 -16.81
CA ASP A 199 28.01 13.08 -15.60
C ASP A 199 27.38 11.68 -15.70
N THR A 200 27.86 10.89 -16.66
CA THR A 200 27.15 9.73 -17.19
C THR A 200 27.41 8.41 -16.47
N GLN A 201 28.15 8.39 -15.36
CA GLN A 201 28.61 7.11 -14.77
C GLN A 201 27.88 6.66 -13.52
N SER A 202 26.95 7.44 -12.97
CA SER A 202 26.26 7.06 -11.76
C SER A 202 24.92 6.37 -12.06
N ASP A 203 24.78 5.11 -11.67
CA ASP A 203 23.49 4.39 -11.65
C ASP A 203 22.43 5.13 -10.84
N LEU A 204 22.83 6.00 -9.91
CA LEU A 204 21.97 6.87 -9.12
C LEU A 204 21.17 7.88 -9.96
N GLN A 205 21.61 8.17 -11.17
CA GLN A 205 20.97 9.11 -12.10
C GLN A 205 20.13 8.42 -13.18
N THR A 206 19.95 7.09 -13.06
CA THR A 206 19.27 6.30 -14.07
C THR A 206 18.04 5.61 -13.46
N VAL A 207 16.87 5.80 -14.06
CA VAL A 207 15.69 4.97 -13.83
C VAL A 207 15.64 3.92 -14.93
N TRP A 208 15.88 2.68 -14.55
CA TRP A 208 16.00 1.58 -15.49
C TRP A 208 14.66 1.27 -16.15
N GLY A 209 14.68 1.15 -17.45
CA GLY A 209 13.54 0.73 -18.24
C GLY A 209 13.28 -0.76 -18.11
N GLY A 210 12.14 -1.18 -18.64
CA GLY A 210 11.76 -2.58 -18.62
C GLY A 210 10.32 -2.80 -19.06
N SER A 211 9.83 -3.99 -18.78
CA SER A 211 8.46 -4.38 -19.08
C SER A 211 7.85 -5.17 -17.93
N VAL A 212 6.55 -5.05 -17.80
CA VAL A 212 5.73 -5.80 -16.83
C VAL A 212 4.57 -6.42 -17.58
N VAL A 213 4.30 -7.69 -17.30
CA VAL A 213 3.08 -8.40 -17.69
C VAL A 213 2.44 -8.99 -16.44
N SER A 214 1.16 -8.82 -16.27
CA SER A 214 0.41 -9.35 -15.14
C SER A 214 -0.93 -9.90 -15.61
N VAL A 215 -1.28 -11.09 -15.15
CA VAL A 215 -2.59 -11.72 -15.34
C VAL A 215 -3.14 -12.09 -13.98
N LYS A 216 -4.37 -11.73 -13.70
CA LYS A 216 -5.06 -12.08 -12.44
C LYS A 216 -6.43 -12.66 -12.77
N GLU A 217 -6.78 -13.74 -12.12
CA GLU A 217 -8.09 -14.37 -12.19
C GLU A 217 -8.66 -14.53 -10.79
N ARG A 218 -9.93 -14.25 -10.65
CA ARG A 218 -10.70 -14.47 -9.43
C ARG A 218 -12.03 -15.11 -9.77
N LEU A 219 -12.19 -16.36 -9.38
CA LEU A 219 -13.40 -17.15 -9.57
C LEU A 219 -14.16 -17.25 -8.25
N ILE A 220 -15.43 -16.88 -8.25
CA ILE A 220 -16.32 -16.96 -7.10
C ILE A 220 -17.44 -17.93 -7.43
N TYR A 221 -17.68 -18.87 -6.53
CA TYR A 221 -18.76 -19.86 -6.64
C TYR A 221 -19.58 -19.91 -5.35
N ASN A 222 -20.89 -19.76 -5.46
CA ASN A 222 -21.82 -19.85 -4.34
C ASN A 222 -22.68 -21.12 -4.52
N PRO A 223 -22.20 -22.32 -4.07
CA PRO A 223 -22.94 -23.57 -4.23
C PRO A 223 -24.31 -23.55 -3.55
N ILE A 224 -24.38 -22.91 -2.40
CA ILE A 224 -25.59 -22.62 -1.63
C ILE A 224 -25.52 -21.17 -1.13
N GLU A 225 -26.64 -20.62 -0.65
CA GLU A 225 -26.71 -19.20 -0.21
C GLU A 225 -25.71 -18.86 0.88
N ASN A 226 -25.45 -19.81 1.77
CA ASN A 226 -24.59 -19.59 2.95
C ASN A 226 -23.12 -19.96 2.72
N LEU A 227 -22.73 -20.44 1.54
CA LEU A 227 -21.35 -20.84 1.26
C LEU A 227 -20.81 -20.09 0.04
N LYS A 228 -19.75 -19.34 0.25
CA LYS A 228 -19.00 -18.65 -0.80
C LYS A 228 -17.61 -19.26 -0.91
N LEU A 229 -17.28 -19.79 -2.07
CA LEU A 229 -15.96 -20.30 -2.42
C LEU A 229 -15.30 -19.32 -3.38
N ILE A 230 -14.04 -19.00 -3.12
CA ILE A 230 -13.23 -18.07 -3.94
C ILE A 230 -11.93 -18.78 -4.30
N ALA A 231 -11.69 -18.93 -5.60
CA ALA A 231 -10.37 -19.32 -6.11
C ALA A 231 -9.73 -18.11 -6.79
N ARG A 232 -8.45 -17.91 -6.58
CA ARG A 232 -7.67 -16.88 -7.27
C ARG A 232 -6.39 -17.46 -7.83
N GLY A 233 -5.91 -16.88 -8.92
CA GLY A 233 -4.61 -17.13 -9.49
C GLY A 233 -4.02 -15.86 -10.05
N SER A 234 -2.72 -15.69 -9.94
CA SER A 234 -2.03 -14.60 -10.63
C SER A 234 -0.68 -15.06 -11.17
N PHE A 235 -0.35 -14.48 -12.30
CA PHE A 235 0.95 -14.55 -12.92
C PHE A 235 1.48 -13.13 -13.11
N PHE A 236 2.73 -12.91 -12.74
CA PHE A 236 3.41 -11.65 -12.94
C PHE A 236 4.81 -11.90 -13.47
N LYS A 237 5.21 -11.09 -14.45
CA LYS A 237 6.54 -11.10 -15.01
C LYS A 237 7.04 -9.68 -15.18
N ARG A 238 8.25 -9.40 -14.68
CA ARG A 238 8.93 -8.12 -14.83
C ARG A 238 10.33 -8.34 -15.39
N HIS A 239 10.67 -7.56 -16.39
CA HIS A 239 12.05 -7.42 -16.88
C HIS A 239 12.56 -6.04 -16.49
N SER A 240 13.76 -5.97 -15.94
CA SER A 240 14.46 -4.73 -15.62
C SER A 240 15.78 -4.68 -16.38
N ASN A 241 15.87 -3.77 -17.34
CA ASN A 241 17.03 -3.64 -18.20
C ASN A 241 18.13 -2.84 -17.48
N ARG A 242 19.32 -3.40 -17.39
CA ARG A 242 20.51 -2.73 -16.88
C ARG A 242 21.49 -2.51 -18.05
N THR A 243 22.60 -1.82 -17.79
CA THR A 243 23.59 -1.55 -18.83
C THR A 243 24.18 -2.83 -19.44
N THR A 244 24.50 -3.83 -18.62
CA THR A 244 25.21 -5.05 -19.05
C THR A 244 24.40 -6.32 -18.88
N TYR A 245 23.27 -6.27 -18.20
CA TYR A 245 22.42 -7.45 -17.93
C TYR A 245 20.94 -7.06 -17.84
N THR A 246 20.07 -8.05 -17.82
CA THR A 246 18.64 -7.90 -17.56
C THR A 246 18.25 -8.81 -16.39
N ASP A 247 17.63 -8.25 -15.37
CA ASP A 247 17.01 -9.01 -14.30
C ASP A 247 15.57 -9.36 -14.70
N HIS A 248 15.20 -10.63 -14.56
CA HIS A 248 13.87 -11.17 -14.78
C HIS A 248 13.28 -11.56 -13.44
N TYR A 249 12.06 -11.15 -13.20
CA TYR A 249 11.30 -11.45 -11.99
C TYR A 249 10.02 -12.15 -12.42
N ASP A 250 9.78 -13.34 -11.90
CA ASP A 250 8.60 -14.16 -12.16
C ASP A 250 7.87 -14.44 -10.85
N ASP A 251 6.54 -14.28 -10.86
CA ASP A 251 5.70 -14.55 -9.70
C ASP A 251 4.49 -15.40 -10.09
N TYR A 252 4.20 -16.37 -9.26
CA TYR A 252 3.06 -17.26 -9.38
C TYR A 252 2.34 -17.32 -8.05
N SER A 253 1.11 -16.84 -7.99
CA SER A 253 0.33 -16.93 -6.78
C SER A 253 -1.02 -17.61 -7.03
N THR A 254 -1.44 -18.42 -6.05
CA THR A 254 -2.75 -19.07 -6.04
C THR A 254 -3.36 -18.99 -4.66
N GLY A 255 -4.69 -19.00 -4.58
CA GLY A 255 -5.40 -18.99 -3.31
C GLY A 255 -6.77 -19.62 -3.42
N LEU A 256 -7.18 -20.26 -2.33
CA LEU A 256 -8.51 -20.81 -2.15
C LEU A 256 -9.07 -20.28 -0.83
N ARG A 257 -10.30 -19.78 -0.85
CA ARG A 257 -10.98 -19.26 0.34
C ARG A 257 -12.41 -19.77 0.38
N GLY A 258 -12.81 -20.32 1.51
CA GLY A 258 -14.18 -20.69 1.81
C GLY A 258 -14.72 -19.80 2.93
N VAL A 259 -15.90 -19.24 2.73
CA VAL A 259 -16.64 -18.48 3.75
C VAL A 259 -18.00 -19.12 3.92
N TYR A 260 -18.26 -19.63 5.13
CA TYR A 260 -19.56 -20.17 5.50
C TYR A 260 -20.27 -19.25 6.48
N ASP A 261 -21.47 -18.82 6.12
CA ASP A 261 -22.33 -17.96 6.93
C ASP A 261 -23.36 -18.81 7.68
N PHE A 262 -23.23 -18.85 9.02
CA PHE A 262 -24.20 -19.54 9.89
C PHE A 262 -25.44 -18.69 10.18
N GLY A 263 -25.54 -17.49 9.60
CA GLY A 263 -26.58 -16.51 9.89
C GLY A 263 -26.30 -15.68 11.16
N ILE A 264 -27.03 -14.56 11.26
CA ILE A 264 -26.94 -13.61 12.40
C ILE A 264 -25.49 -13.08 12.60
N GLY A 265 -24.73 -12.88 11.50
CA GLY A 265 -23.36 -12.36 11.56
C GLY A 265 -22.31 -13.38 12.03
N ARG A 266 -22.68 -14.65 12.22
CA ARG A 266 -21.72 -15.72 12.52
C ARG A 266 -21.16 -16.27 11.21
N ASN A 267 -19.86 -16.25 11.04
CA ASN A 267 -19.23 -16.81 9.86
C ASN A 267 -17.88 -17.45 10.20
N LEU A 268 -17.54 -18.47 9.42
CA LEU A 268 -16.23 -19.11 9.41
C LEU A 268 -15.59 -18.89 8.05
N GLU A 269 -14.39 -18.35 8.05
CA GLU A 269 -13.53 -18.22 6.88
C GLU A 269 -12.32 -19.12 7.05
N ILE A 270 -11.99 -19.90 6.02
CA ILE A 270 -10.75 -20.67 5.92
C ILE A 270 -10.16 -20.36 4.56
N SER A 271 -8.87 -20.02 4.52
CA SER A 271 -8.16 -19.80 3.28
C SER A 271 -6.78 -20.45 3.28
N TYR A 272 -6.36 -20.83 2.09
CA TYR A 272 -5.02 -21.26 1.77
C TYR A 272 -4.48 -20.37 0.65
N SER A 273 -3.26 -19.91 0.78
CA SER A 273 -2.55 -19.20 -0.29
C SER A 273 -1.14 -19.76 -0.47
N PHE A 274 -0.74 -19.80 -1.73
CA PHE A 274 0.61 -20.09 -2.18
C PHE A 274 1.10 -18.92 -3.00
N ASP A 275 2.34 -18.49 -2.75
CA ASP A 275 3.01 -17.43 -3.51
C ASP A 275 4.46 -17.82 -3.73
N ARG A 276 4.96 -17.66 -4.97
CA ARG A 276 6.34 -17.92 -5.36
C ARG A 276 6.86 -16.77 -6.20
N TYR A 277 7.94 -16.17 -5.72
CA TYR A 277 8.63 -15.08 -6.37
C TYR A 277 10.08 -15.43 -6.65
N ASP A 278 10.46 -15.45 -7.93
CA ASP A 278 11.78 -15.81 -8.41
C ASP A 278 12.46 -14.63 -9.11
N LYS A 279 13.77 -14.54 -8.96
CA LYS A 279 14.62 -13.63 -9.75
C LYS A 279 15.67 -14.45 -10.49
N SER A 280 15.94 -14.07 -11.74
CA SER A 280 16.99 -14.66 -12.59
C SER A 280 17.73 -13.56 -13.35
N ARG A 281 19.00 -13.76 -13.65
CA ARG A 281 19.83 -12.78 -14.37
C ARG A 281 20.23 -13.31 -15.73
N TYR A 282 20.15 -12.43 -16.72
CA TYR A 282 20.54 -12.68 -18.10
C TYR A 282 21.62 -11.68 -18.51
N VAL A 283 22.78 -12.15 -18.98
CA VAL A 283 23.86 -11.35 -19.54
C VAL A 283 23.92 -11.61 -21.03
N LEU A 284 23.89 -10.55 -21.85
CA LEU A 284 23.87 -10.65 -23.32
C LEU A 284 22.78 -11.61 -23.87
N GLY A 285 21.62 -11.63 -23.20
CA GLY A 285 20.50 -12.50 -23.56
C GLY A 285 20.63 -13.96 -23.14
N GLN A 286 21.75 -14.37 -22.55
CA GLN A 286 21.96 -15.73 -22.04
C GLN A 286 21.68 -15.76 -20.52
N LEU A 287 20.97 -16.80 -20.09
CA LEU A 287 20.72 -17.05 -18.68
C LEU A 287 22.06 -17.35 -17.96
N THR A 288 22.48 -16.44 -17.09
CA THR A 288 23.72 -16.58 -16.34
C THR A 288 23.45 -17.17 -14.96
N ASN A 289 22.43 -16.64 -14.28
CA ASN A 289 22.03 -17.11 -12.96
C ASN A 289 20.52 -17.38 -12.97
N SER A 290 20.15 -18.66 -12.80
CA SER A 290 18.75 -19.09 -12.70
C SER A 290 18.33 -19.09 -11.24
N HIS A 291 17.23 -18.38 -10.92
CA HIS A 291 16.67 -18.32 -9.58
C HIS A 291 17.71 -17.96 -8.51
N ASP A 292 18.54 -16.94 -8.81
CA ASP A 292 19.50 -16.39 -7.85
C ASP A 292 18.83 -15.84 -6.59
N TYR A 293 17.50 -15.65 -6.66
CA TYR A 293 16.60 -15.46 -5.54
C TYR A 293 15.30 -16.24 -5.80
N SER A 294 14.84 -17.03 -4.84
CA SER A 294 13.57 -17.76 -4.90
C SER A 294 12.93 -17.80 -3.52
N ASN A 295 11.78 -17.14 -3.38
CA ASN A 295 10.98 -17.18 -2.15
C ASN A 295 9.66 -17.90 -2.42
N ARG A 296 9.27 -18.82 -1.53
CA ARG A 296 8.02 -19.58 -1.61
C ARG A 296 7.33 -19.55 -0.27
N GLN A 297 6.07 -19.14 -0.26
CA GLN A 297 5.26 -19.10 0.94
C GLN A 297 3.98 -19.91 0.78
N HIS A 298 3.64 -20.67 1.82
CA HIS A 298 2.37 -21.33 1.99
C HIS A 298 1.73 -20.76 3.25
N VAL A 299 0.53 -20.22 3.14
CA VAL A 299 -0.19 -19.64 4.28
C VAL A 299 -1.57 -20.30 4.38
N VAL A 300 -1.89 -20.78 5.57
CA VAL A 300 -3.25 -21.20 5.96
C VAL A 300 -3.77 -20.17 6.95
N HIS A 301 -4.94 -19.64 6.70
CA HIS A 301 -5.60 -18.69 7.58
C HIS A 301 -7.00 -19.18 7.95
N SER A 302 -7.39 -19.03 9.21
CA SER A 302 -8.74 -19.27 9.69
C SER A 302 -9.26 -18.09 10.51
N LEU A 303 -10.53 -17.78 10.34
CA LEU A 303 -11.22 -16.70 11.05
C LEU A 303 -12.63 -17.13 11.41
N PHE A 304 -13.02 -16.97 12.66
CA PHE A 304 -14.37 -17.22 13.12
C PHE A 304 -14.94 -15.98 13.79
N ASN A 305 -16.03 -15.47 13.26
CA ASN A 305 -16.78 -14.34 13.80
C ASN A 305 -18.01 -14.82 14.54
N LEU A 306 -18.19 -14.34 15.78
CA LEU A 306 -19.26 -14.75 16.69
C LEU A 306 -19.88 -13.51 17.39
N PRO A 307 -21.05 -13.04 16.97
CA PRO A 307 -21.79 -12.05 17.72
C PRO A 307 -22.45 -12.68 18.96
N VAL A 308 -22.25 -12.08 20.13
CA VAL A 308 -22.84 -12.49 21.40
C VAL A 308 -23.43 -11.26 22.09
N GLY A 309 -24.73 -11.04 21.98
CA GLY A 309 -25.40 -9.86 22.50
C GLY A 309 -24.84 -8.57 21.87
N LYS A 310 -24.20 -7.71 22.69
CA LYS A 310 -23.54 -6.47 22.22
C LYS A 310 -22.09 -6.67 21.78
N TRP A 311 -21.53 -7.87 21.94
CA TRP A 311 -20.15 -8.20 21.62
C TRP A 311 -20.06 -8.80 20.23
N GLN A 312 -19.11 -8.35 19.46
CA GLN A 312 -18.63 -9.03 18.27
C GLN A 312 -17.29 -9.67 18.62
N LEU A 313 -17.26 -10.98 18.75
CA LEU A 313 -16.03 -11.73 19.01
C LEU A 313 -15.46 -12.23 17.68
N THR A 314 -14.14 -12.20 17.56
CA THR A 314 -13.41 -12.71 16.41
C THR A 314 -12.25 -13.55 16.91
N PHE A 315 -12.12 -14.76 16.42
CA PHE A 315 -11.03 -15.68 16.70
C PHE A 315 -10.35 -16.03 15.39
N GLY A 316 -9.03 -16.11 15.39
CA GLY A 316 -8.30 -16.53 14.21
C GLY A 316 -7.02 -17.24 14.56
N ALA A 317 -6.52 -18.00 13.58
CA ALA A 317 -5.22 -18.66 13.64
C ALA A 317 -4.61 -18.70 12.24
N ASP A 318 -3.31 -18.46 12.16
CA ASP A 318 -2.54 -18.51 10.93
C ASP A 318 -1.38 -19.50 11.06
N TYR A 319 -1.08 -20.17 9.98
CA TYR A 319 0.14 -20.96 9.81
C TYR A 319 0.82 -20.55 8.51
N MET A 320 2.10 -20.24 8.58
CA MET A 320 2.91 -19.91 7.40
C MET A 320 4.14 -20.80 7.34
N ASN A 321 4.43 -21.32 6.17
CA ASN A 321 5.70 -21.96 5.84
C ASN A 321 6.39 -21.11 4.76
N ASP A 322 7.59 -20.64 5.07
CA ASP A 322 8.37 -19.75 4.24
C ASP A 322 9.72 -20.41 3.91
N PHE A 323 10.06 -20.40 2.62
CA PHE A 323 11.31 -20.91 2.09
C PHE A 323 11.99 -19.83 1.25
N LEU A 324 13.25 -19.54 1.55
CA LEU A 324 14.08 -18.62 0.79
C LEU A 324 15.37 -19.28 0.36
N SER A 325 15.66 -19.19 -0.92
CA SER A 325 16.97 -19.50 -1.52
C SER A 325 17.50 -18.23 -2.18
N THR A 326 18.72 -17.84 -1.88
CA THR A 326 19.34 -16.65 -2.46
C THR A 326 20.85 -16.80 -2.54
N TYR A 327 21.46 -16.21 -3.58
CA TYR A 327 22.91 -16.10 -3.73
C TYR A 327 23.60 -15.33 -2.59
N GLN A 328 22.82 -14.65 -1.76
CA GLN A 328 23.31 -13.92 -0.58
C GLN A 328 23.59 -14.82 0.64
N PHE A 329 23.36 -16.13 0.52
CA PHE A 329 23.70 -17.12 1.54
C PHE A 329 24.98 -17.87 1.15
N THR A 330 25.93 -18.03 2.09
CA THR A 330 27.24 -18.69 1.85
C THR A 330 27.13 -20.07 1.26
N ASP A 331 26.13 -20.84 1.69
CA ASP A 331 26.02 -22.26 1.36
C ASP A 331 25.17 -22.53 0.13
N ASN A 332 24.65 -21.50 -0.54
CA ASN A 332 23.66 -21.60 -1.64
C ASN A 332 22.48 -22.54 -1.33
N GLN A 333 22.32 -22.92 -0.06
CA GLN A 333 21.21 -23.77 0.40
C GLN A 333 20.05 -22.90 0.83
N GLY A 334 18.84 -23.32 0.47
CA GLY A 334 17.65 -22.61 0.93
C GLY A 334 17.44 -22.74 2.44
N LYS A 335 16.97 -21.67 3.04
CA LYS A 335 16.56 -21.65 4.45
C LYS A 335 15.05 -21.71 4.58
N ARG A 336 14.57 -22.31 5.65
CA ARG A 336 13.12 -22.47 5.91
C ARG A 336 12.75 -21.90 7.26
N GLN A 337 11.56 -21.35 7.31
CA GLN A 337 10.93 -20.89 8.55
C GLN A 337 9.46 -21.30 8.53
N TYR A 338 8.92 -21.70 9.66
CA TYR A 338 7.49 -21.70 9.85
C TYR A 338 7.11 -20.74 10.97
N SER A 339 5.92 -20.15 10.85
CA SER A 339 5.29 -19.42 11.95
C SER A 339 3.90 -19.98 12.20
N ALA A 340 3.49 -19.93 13.45
CA ALA A 340 2.15 -20.30 13.89
C ALA A 340 1.66 -19.27 14.90
N ASP A 341 0.41 -18.93 14.83
CA ASP A 341 -0.19 -17.95 15.71
C ASP A 341 -1.67 -18.19 15.95
N ALA A 342 -2.15 -17.57 17.02
CA ALA A 342 -3.57 -17.48 17.31
C ALA A 342 -3.91 -16.11 17.89
N TYR A 343 -5.09 -15.60 17.58
CA TYR A 343 -5.56 -14.32 18.10
C TYR A 343 -7.05 -14.33 18.42
N ALA A 344 -7.41 -13.45 19.35
CA ALA A 344 -8.78 -13.15 19.70
C ALA A 344 -9.00 -11.65 19.74
N GLN A 345 -10.17 -11.21 19.29
CA GLN A 345 -10.61 -9.82 19.32
C GLN A 345 -12.04 -9.74 19.86
N PHE A 346 -12.32 -8.69 20.60
CA PHE A 346 -13.67 -8.27 20.90
C PHE A 346 -13.91 -6.85 20.37
N ASP A 347 -15.13 -6.60 19.93
CA ASP A 347 -15.65 -5.27 19.56
C ASP A 347 -17.00 -5.10 20.24
N ILE A 348 -17.14 -4.03 21.02
CA ILE A 348 -18.36 -3.75 21.79
C ILE A 348 -18.79 -2.30 21.64
N ASN A 349 -20.07 -2.08 21.32
CA ASN A 349 -20.74 -0.82 21.54
C ASN A 349 -21.26 -0.78 22.99
N LEU A 350 -20.37 -0.40 23.92
CA LEU A 350 -20.70 -0.38 25.36
C LEU A 350 -21.86 0.58 25.64
N LEU A 351 -21.80 1.76 25.02
CA LEU A 351 -22.84 2.80 25.03
C LEU A 351 -23.08 3.30 23.59
N PRO A 352 -24.18 3.96 23.28
CA PRO A 352 -24.44 4.50 21.94
C PRO A 352 -23.34 5.44 21.41
N TRP A 353 -22.62 6.08 22.33
CA TRP A 353 -21.54 7.02 22.04
C TRP A 353 -20.13 6.45 22.32
N LEU A 354 -20.01 5.20 22.83
CA LEU A 354 -18.72 4.56 23.17
C LEU A 354 -18.59 3.18 22.54
N ASN A 355 -17.65 3.05 21.63
CA ASN A 355 -17.21 1.78 21.07
C ASN A 355 -15.79 1.44 21.56
N ILE A 356 -15.56 0.20 21.94
CA ILE A 356 -14.26 -0.32 22.40
C ILE A 356 -13.92 -1.58 21.61
N VAL A 357 -12.69 -1.66 21.12
CA VAL A 357 -12.13 -2.85 20.47
C VAL A 357 -10.85 -3.24 21.19
N GLY A 358 -10.74 -4.52 21.56
CA GLY A 358 -9.52 -5.08 22.13
C GLY A 358 -9.12 -6.35 21.42
N SER A 359 -7.83 -6.59 21.21
CA SER A 359 -7.31 -7.82 20.63
C SER A 359 -6.01 -8.27 21.30
N LEU A 360 -5.80 -9.57 21.30
CA LEU A 360 -4.60 -10.23 21.78
C LEU A 360 -4.19 -11.30 20.77
N ARG A 361 -2.90 -11.36 20.46
CA ARG A 361 -2.31 -12.34 19.56
C ARG A 361 -1.03 -12.89 20.14
N HIS A 362 -0.78 -14.17 19.89
CA HIS A 362 0.48 -14.85 20.21
C HIS A 362 1.05 -15.48 18.96
N ASP A 363 2.29 -15.14 18.62
CA ASP A 363 3.03 -15.61 17.45
C ASP A 363 4.26 -16.42 17.89
N TYR A 364 4.60 -17.45 17.11
CA TYR A 364 5.84 -18.21 17.20
C TYR A 364 6.54 -18.26 15.83
N PHE A 365 7.87 -18.07 15.83
CA PHE A 365 8.73 -18.13 14.63
C PHE A 365 9.88 -19.12 14.86
N SER A 366 10.00 -20.11 13.97
CA SER A 366 10.92 -21.24 14.15
C SER A 366 12.39 -20.87 13.90
N ALA A 367 12.70 -20.01 12.91
CA ALA A 367 14.09 -19.68 12.56
C ALA A 367 14.78 -18.88 13.66
N SER A 368 14.16 -17.85 14.18
CA SER A 368 14.67 -17.03 15.29
C SER A 368 14.30 -17.59 16.67
N LYS A 369 13.55 -18.70 16.75
CA LYS A 369 13.00 -19.30 18.00
C LYS A 369 12.32 -18.25 18.89
N SER A 370 11.70 -17.25 18.27
CA SER A 370 11.10 -16.12 18.95
C SER A 370 9.59 -16.29 19.15
N ASN A 371 9.12 -15.85 20.31
CA ASN A 371 7.72 -15.73 20.65
C ASN A 371 7.37 -14.26 20.85
N ALA A 372 6.20 -13.85 20.41
CA ALA A 372 5.66 -12.52 20.67
C ALA A 372 4.19 -12.58 21.05
N THR A 373 3.85 -11.88 22.12
CA THR A 373 2.47 -11.58 22.44
C THR A 373 2.24 -10.11 22.20
N THR A 374 1.29 -9.79 21.35
CA THR A 374 0.91 -8.41 21.01
C THR A 374 -0.54 -8.16 21.40
N ALA A 375 -0.77 -6.98 22.00
CA ALA A 375 -2.09 -6.54 22.40
C ALA A 375 -2.45 -5.23 21.71
N ARG A 376 -3.74 -5.00 21.52
CA ARG A 376 -4.29 -3.74 21.03
C ARG A 376 -5.53 -3.39 21.83
N LEU A 377 -5.69 -2.12 22.15
CA LEU A 377 -6.89 -1.55 22.73
C LEU A 377 -7.20 -0.24 22.01
N ALA A 378 -8.42 -0.10 21.50
CA ALA A 378 -8.88 1.10 20.84
C ALA A 378 -10.26 1.48 21.37
N ALA A 379 -10.48 2.78 21.59
CA ALA A 379 -11.74 3.32 22.01
C ALA A 379 -12.15 4.51 21.11
N MET A 380 -13.44 4.63 20.86
CA MET A 380 -14.01 5.75 20.11
C MET A 380 -15.21 6.32 20.84
N LEU A 381 -15.14 7.62 21.08
CA LEU A 381 -16.23 8.42 21.59
C LEU A 381 -16.88 9.19 20.44
N LYS A 382 -18.22 9.22 20.38
CA LYS A 382 -18.98 9.93 19.34
C LYS A 382 -20.07 10.80 19.95
N TRP A 383 -20.17 12.03 19.49
CA TRP A 383 -21.30 12.90 19.81
C TRP A 383 -21.46 13.99 18.74
N SER A 384 -22.68 14.19 18.27
CA SER A 384 -23.05 15.34 17.41
C SER A 384 -22.06 15.73 16.32
N GLY A 385 -21.60 14.75 15.52
CA GLY A 385 -20.63 15.00 14.43
C GLY A 385 -19.17 14.98 14.85
N PHE A 386 -18.86 14.99 16.16
CA PHE A 386 -17.52 14.82 16.70
C PHE A 386 -17.21 13.35 16.98
N SER A 387 -15.98 12.96 16.78
CA SER A 387 -15.45 11.71 17.32
C SER A 387 -14.02 11.88 17.85
N VAL A 388 -13.75 11.19 18.95
CA VAL A 388 -12.40 11.05 19.50
C VAL A 388 -12.03 9.58 19.45
N ARG A 389 -10.91 9.27 18.81
CA ARG A 389 -10.34 7.93 18.76
C ARG A 389 -9.04 7.90 19.53
N SER A 390 -8.89 6.93 20.40
CA SER A 390 -7.63 6.66 21.11
C SER A 390 -7.27 5.19 20.93
N SER A 391 -6.02 4.90 20.64
CA SER A 391 -5.56 3.52 20.53
C SER A 391 -4.14 3.33 21.05
N TYR A 392 -3.95 2.18 21.69
CA TYR A 392 -2.67 1.56 21.97
C TYR A 392 -2.56 0.27 21.15
N ALA A 393 -1.40 0.02 20.55
CA ALA A 393 -1.12 -1.22 19.85
C ALA A 393 0.36 -1.61 20.00
N GLY A 394 0.60 -2.86 20.43
CA GLY A 394 1.90 -3.50 20.33
C GLY A 394 2.19 -3.90 18.89
N GLY A 395 3.40 -3.63 18.42
CA GLY A 395 3.92 -4.09 17.14
C GLY A 395 5.04 -5.11 17.33
N PHE A 396 5.16 -5.99 16.36
CA PHE A 396 6.16 -7.05 16.36
C PHE A 396 6.64 -7.34 14.95
N ARG A 397 7.95 -7.53 14.79
CA ARG A 397 8.58 -8.01 13.56
C ARG A 397 9.62 -9.09 13.90
N ALA A 398 9.44 -10.28 13.34
CA ALA A 398 10.47 -11.31 13.41
C ALA A 398 11.63 -10.97 12.45
N PRO A 399 12.88 -11.35 12.79
CA PRO A 399 13.97 -11.29 11.84
C PRO A 399 13.66 -12.09 10.58
N THR A 400 14.00 -11.57 9.43
CA THR A 400 13.87 -12.27 8.14
C THR A 400 14.96 -13.31 7.98
N LEU A 401 14.77 -14.28 7.07
CA LEU A 401 15.81 -15.28 6.79
C LEU A 401 17.10 -14.63 6.26
N LYS A 402 17.02 -13.50 5.56
CA LYS A 402 18.20 -12.74 5.14
C LYS A 402 18.93 -12.11 6.33
N GLU A 403 18.22 -11.42 7.20
CA GLU A 403 18.80 -10.81 8.39
C GLU A 403 19.49 -11.82 9.31
N LEU A 404 19.01 -13.09 9.33
CA LEU A 404 19.61 -14.16 10.12
C LEU A 404 20.82 -14.82 9.46
N TYR A 405 20.81 -15.00 8.11
CA TYR A 405 21.73 -15.91 7.43
C TYR A 405 22.49 -15.31 6.25
N MET A 406 22.39 -13.99 6.04
CA MET A 406 23.14 -13.32 4.97
C MET A 406 24.65 -13.43 5.20
N ASP A 407 25.38 -13.67 4.11
CA ASP A 407 26.82 -13.59 4.05
C ASP A 407 27.16 -13.19 2.62
N PHE A 408 27.18 -11.88 2.39
CA PHE A 408 27.13 -11.32 1.05
C PHE A 408 28.25 -10.33 0.80
N ASP A 409 29.08 -10.66 -0.16
CA ASP A 409 30.06 -9.74 -0.74
C ASP A 409 29.39 -8.85 -1.78
N MET A 410 29.36 -7.57 -1.50
CA MET A 410 28.88 -6.53 -2.41
C MET A 410 29.99 -6.09 -3.36
N VAL A 411 30.42 -7.02 -4.25
CA VAL A 411 31.39 -6.78 -5.32
C VAL A 411 32.74 -6.23 -4.81
N GLY A 412 33.27 -6.79 -3.72
CA GLY A 412 34.54 -6.40 -3.13
C GLY A 412 34.54 -5.06 -2.39
N MET A 413 33.43 -4.33 -2.39
CA MET A 413 33.34 -3.07 -1.68
C MET A 413 33.00 -3.23 -0.19
N MET A 414 32.14 -4.20 0.11
CA MET A 414 31.58 -4.32 1.46
C MET A 414 31.00 -5.72 1.66
N MET A 415 31.25 -6.27 2.85
CA MET A 415 30.59 -7.49 3.32
C MET A 415 29.33 -7.17 4.13
N ILE A 416 28.26 -7.96 3.95
CA ILE A 416 27.04 -7.85 4.77
C ILE A 416 26.77 -9.18 5.43
N TYR A 417 26.83 -9.20 6.76
CA TYR A 417 26.65 -10.40 7.57
C TYR A 417 25.29 -10.43 8.26
N GLY A 418 24.59 -11.55 8.13
CA GLY A 418 23.44 -11.91 8.94
C GLY A 418 23.84 -12.21 10.39
N ASN A 419 22.87 -12.21 11.28
CA ASN A 419 23.09 -12.51 12.69
C ASN A 419 22.01 -13.47 13.22
N PRO A 420 22.33 -14.75 13.45
CA PRO A 420 21.38 -15.72 13.99
C PRO A 420 20.85 -15.40 15.41
N ASP A 421 21.55 -14.53 16.15
CA ASP A 421 21.18 -14.14 17.52
C ASP A 421 20.23 -12.95 17.58
N LEU A 422 19.76 -12.45 16.42
CA LEU A 422 18.80 -11.36 16.35
C LEU A 422 17.52 -11.67 17.13
N LYS A 423 17.13 -10.71 17.93
CA LYS A 423 15.84 -10.72 18.63
C LYS A 423 14.78 -10.02 17.82
N ALA A 424 13.55 -10.45 18.01
CA ALA A 424 12.42 -9.81 17.37
C ALA A 424 12.30 -8.34 17.76
N GLU A 425 12.05 -7.50 16.76
CA GLU A 425 11.75 -6.08 16.94
C GLU A 425 10.38 -5.91 17.57
N ARG A 426 10.26 -5.01 18.53
CA ARG A 426 9.00 -4.67 19.20
C ARG A 426 8.75 -3.18 19.13
N SER A 427 7.47 -2.80 19.12
CA SER A 427 7.07 -1.40 19.22
C SER A 427 5.83 -1.22 20.09
N ASN A 428 5.72 -0.03 20.68
CA ASN A 428 4.53 0.44 21.37
C ASN A 428 4.03 1.68 20.64
N ASN A 429 2.81 1.62 20.12
CA ASN A 429 2.21 2.64 19.29
C ASN A 429 1.02 3.26 20.02
N TYR A 430 1.03 4.57 20.16
CA TYR A 430 -0.04 5.36 20.78
C TYR A 430 -0.58 6.35 19.76
N ASN A 431 -1.90 6.38 19.59
CA ASN A 431 -2.58 7.31 18.70
C ASN A 431 -3.75 7.99 19.43
N LEU A 432 -3.92 9.27 19.17
CA LEU A 432 -5.07 10.05 19.60
C LEU A 432 -5.53 10.91 18.42
N ALA A 433 -6.79 10.77 18.02
CA ALA A 433 -7.35 11.53 16.90
C ALA A 433 -8.66 12.20 17.31
N PHE A 434 -8.80 13.43 16.86
CA PHE A 434 -10.02 14.23 16.95
C PHE A 434 -10.57 14.41 15.55
N GLU A 435 -11.86 14.13 15.36
CA GLU A 435 -12.53 14.26 14.08
C GLU A 435 -13.82 15.02 14.22
N HIS A 436 -14.14 15.80 13.19
CA HIS A 436 -15.41 16.46 13.05
C HIS A 436 -15.93 16.35 11.62
N TYR A 437 -17.18 15.93 11.49
CA TYR A 437 -17.92 15.88 10.24
C TYR A 437 -19.08 16.85 10.32
N GLY A 438 -19.24 17.67 9.31
CA GLY A 438 -20.32 18.64 9.25
C GLY A 438 -20.82 18.90 7.84
N ASN A 439 -22.00 19.52 7.78
CA ASN A 439 -22.57 20.00 6.54
C ASN A 439 -22.40 21.51 6.46
N ILE A 440 -22.10 22.01 5.28
CA ILE A 440 -22.08 23.43 4.93
C ILE A 440 -23.43 23.74 4.32
N ARG A 441 -24.07 24.80 4.81
CA ARG A 441 -25.34 25.32 4.26
C ARG A 441 -25.12 26.72 3.74
N GLY A 442 -25.79 27.08 2.64
CA GLY A 442 -25.72 28.42 2.05
C GLY A 442 -25.42 28.41 0.56
N CYS A 443 -24.63 29.37 0.07
CA CYS A 443 -24.30 29.47 -1.35
C CYS A 443 -23.55 28.25 -1.94
N PHE A 444 -22.91 27.45 -1.08
CA PHE A 444 -22.12 26.27 -1.46
C PHE A 444 -22.50 25.09 -0.55
N ASP A 445 -23.75 24.62 -0.66
CA ASP A 445 -24.15 23.42 0.08
C ASP A 445 -23.13 22.30 -0.13
N GLY A 446 -22.76 21.65 0.97
CA GLY A 446 -21.69 20.69 0.94
C GLY A 446 -21.46 19.97 2.26
N SER A 447 -20.38 19.21 2.32
CA SER A 447 -19.91 18.55 3.53
C SER A 447 -18.42 18.80 3.73
N TYR A 448 -17.99 18.71 4.98
CA TYR A 448 -16.57 18.76 5.32
C TYR A 448 -16.23 17.71 6.37
N SER A 449 -14.96 17.33 6.38
CA SER A 449 -14.38 16.52 7.43
C SER A 449 -13.02 17.09 7.83
N ILE A 450 -12.75 17.11 9.11
CA ILE A 450 -11.48 17.54 9.68
C ILE A 450 -11.02 16.46 10.65
N THR A 451 -9.76 16.06 10.53
CA THR A 451 -9.11 15.10 11.43
C THR A 451 -7.77 15.67 11.87
N LEU A 452 -7.54 15.68 13.17
CA LEU A 452 -6.25 15.98 13.78
C LEU A 452 -5.80 14.78 14.59
N MET A 453 -4.65 14.20 14.28
CA MET A 453 -4.13 13.00 14.92
C MET A 453 -2.71 13.25 15.43
N GLY A 454 -2.47 12.94 16.72
CA GLY A 454 -1.14 12.79 17.29
C GLY A 454 -0.77 11.31 17.40
N TYR A 455 0.49 10.97 17.16
CA TYR A 455 1.00 9.62 17.30
C TYR A 455 2.39 9.59 17.93
N CYS A 456 2.68 8.50 18.65
CA CYS A 456 3.99 8.24 19.23
C CYS A 456 4.28 6.74 19.15
N ASN A 457 5.35 6.37 18.46
CA ASN A 457 5.80 5.00 18.24
C ASN A 457 7.17 4.84 18.89
N LYS A 458 7.25 3.98 19.90
CA LYS A 458 8.49 3.65 20.61
C LYS A 458 8.94 2.27 20.19
N TYR A 459 10.18 2.18 19.68
CA TYR A 459 10.79 0.92 19.28
C TYR A 459 11.73 0.40 20.33
N ASP A 460 11.69 -0.90 20.50
CA ASP A 460 12.60 -1.68 21.28
C ASP A 460 13.20 -2.78 20.39
N LYS A 461 14.52 -2.95 20.44
CA LYS A 461 15.27 -3.94 19.65
C LYS A 461 15.05 -3.82 18.12
N ARG A 462 15.04 -2.60 17.60
CA ARG A 462 14.97 -2.39 16.16
C ARG A 462 16.12 -3.14 15.47
N ILE A 463 15.82 -3.85 14.38
CA ILE A 463 16.83 -4.53 13.58
C ILE A 463 17.43 -3.52 12.61
N THR A 464 18.74 -3.37 12.66
CA THR A 464 19.55 -2.46 11.85
C THR A 464 20.90 -3.10 11.56
N THR A 465 21.85 -2.37 10.99
CA THR A 465 23.23 -2.82 10.79
C THR A 465 24.20 -1.95 11.56
N THR A 466 25.32 -2.53 11.97
CA THR A 466 26.46 -1.84 12.56
C THR A 466 27.74 -2.19 11.82
N ASP A 467 28.71 -1.26 11.82
CA ASP A 467 30.00 -1.48 11.22
C ASP A 467 30.79 -2.56 11.99
N VAL A 468 31.43 -3.46 11.26
CA VAL A 468 32.30 -4.49 11.83
C VAL A 468 33.61 -4.53 11.06
N SER A 469 34.67 -4.96 11.74
CA SER A 469 35.98 -5.21 11.11
C SER A 469 35.84 -6.40 10.15
N VAL A 470 36.41 -6.24 8.98
CA VAL A 470 36.48 -7.26 7.95
C VAL A 470 37.94 -7.65 7.69
N ASP A 471 38.16 -8.65 6.86
CA ASP A 471 39.47 -9.08 6.40
C ASP A 471 40.16 -8.02 5.53
N SER A 472 41.41 -8.30 5.10
CA SER A 472 42.20 -7.37 4.28
C SER A 472 41.69 -7.19 2.84
N GLU A 473 40.66 -7.92 2.43
CA GLU A 473 40.12 -7.88 1.08
C GLU A 473 38.94 -6.91 0.94
N HIS A 474 38.34 -6.48 2.07
CA HIS A 474 37.15 -5.61 2.08
C HIS A 474 37.40 -4.33 2.88
N GLU A 475 36.96 -3.20 2.34
CA GLU A 475 37.08 -1.89 3.01
C GLU A 475 36.12 -1.74 4.21
N MET A 476 34.95 -2.39 4.16
CA MET A 476 33.88 -2.20 5.13
C MET A 476 33.06 -3.47 5.32
N GLY A 477 32.60 -3.72 6.54
CA GLY A 477 31.64 -4.77 6.86
C GLY A 477 30.45 -4.25 7.64
N LEU A 478 29.29 -4.79 7.35
CA LEU A 478 28.04 -4.53 8.08
C LEU A 478 27.52 -5.81 8.69
N LEU A 479 27.17 -5.77 9.98
CA LEU A 479 26.54 -6.88 10.70
C LEU A 479 25.14 -6.47 11.14
N TYR A 480 24.14 -7.29 10.88
CA TYR A 480 22.79 -7.08 11.43
C TYR A 480 22.81 -7.17 12.96
N CYS A 481 22.21 -6.18 13.61
CA CYS A 481 22.14 -6.08 15.07
C CYS A 481 20.80 -5.53 15.55
N ASN A 482 20.53 -5.69 16.85
CA ASN A 482 19.39 -5.02 17.48
C ASN A 482 19.84 -3.72 18.14
N GLU A 483 19.07 -2.67 17.97
CA GLU A 483 19.26 -1.36 18.59
C GLU A 483 18.01 -0.95 19.37
N ASP A 484 18.22 -0.35 20.53
CA ASP A 484 17.15 0.12 21.42
C ASP A 484 16.99 1.64 21.36
N GLY A 485 15.83 2.14 21.77
CA GLY A 485 15.60 3.55 22.08
C GLY A 485 15.22 4.43 20.90
N VAL A 486 14.70 3.88 19.82
CA VAL A 486 14.17 4.70 18.71
C VAL A 486 12.73 5.14 19.00
N THR A 487 12.47 6.42 18.90
CA THR A 487 11.10 6.99 19.03
C THR A 487 10.77 7.82 17.81
N VAL A 488 9.59 7.55 17.23
CA VAL A 488 9.02 8.33 16.12
C VAL A 488 7.68 8.90 16.58
N SER A 489 7.54 10.21 16.56
CA SER A 489 6.31 10.89 16.95
C SER A 489 5.93 11.97 15.94
N GLY A 490 4.65 12.31 15.89
CA GLY A 490 4.20 13.31 14.95
C GLY A 490 2.77 13.74 15.15
N VAL A 491 2.38 14.69 14.32
CA VAL A 491 1.02 15.21 14.22
C VAL A 491 0.60 15.21 12.76
N GLU A 492 -0.57 14.68 12.50
CA GLU A 492 -1.17 14.68 11.15
C GLU A 492 -2.49 15.44 11.18
N PHE A 493 -2.66 16.32 10.21
CA PHE A 493 -3.90 17.04 9.93
C PHE A 493 -4.45 16.58 8.58
N ASN A 494 -5.75 16.30 8.52
CA ASN A 494 -6.47 16.04 7.28
C ASN A 494 -7.74 16.88 7.26
N GLY A 495 -7.91 17.68 6.22
CA GLY A 495 -9.10 18.47 5.95
C GLY A 495 -9.64 18.13 4.56
N LYS A 496 -10.94 17.91 4.45
CA LYS A 496 -11.62 17.68 3.17
C LYS A 496 -12.94 18.45 3.15
N ILE A 497 -13.20 19.10 2.03
CA ILE A 497 -14.46 19.78 1.74
C ILE A 497 -14.96 19.30 0.38
N ARG A 498 -16.27 19.11 0.27
CA ARG A 498 -16.95 18.79 -0.99
C ARG A 498 -18.22 19.60 -1.09
N THR A 499 -18.45 20.20 -2.24
CA THR A 499 -19.64 21.02 -2.50
C THR A 499 -20.57 20.34 -3.51
N GLN A 500 -21.84 20.71 -3.52
CA GLN A 500 -22.81 20.26 -4.54
C GLN A 500 -22.51 20.80 -5.94
N LEU A 501 -21.71 21.87 -6.05
CA LEU A 501 -21.27 22.41 -7.32
C LEU A 501 -20.27 21.51 -8.06
N GLY A 502 -19.82 20.42 -7.42
CA GLY A 502 -18.80 19.51 -7.95
C GLY A 502 -17.37 19.89 -7.57
N LEU A 503 -17.16 21.00 -6.85
CA LEU A 503 -15.86 21.37 -6.32
C LEU A 503 -15.56 20.59 -5.04
N SER A 504 -14.37 20.01 -4.96
CA SER A 504 -13.83 19.47 -3.71
C SER A 504 -12.39 19.90 -3.51
N ALA A 505 -12.00 20.04 -2.25
CA ALA A 505 -10.61 20.30 -1.87
C ALA A 505 -10.24 19.40 -0.71
N ALA A 506 -9.00 18.91 -0.72
CA ALA A 506 -8.44 18.16 0.37
C ALA A 506 -7.01 18.62 0.65
N VAL A 507 -6.65 18.70 1.93
CA VAL A 507 -5.29 18.97 2.37
C VAL A 507 -4.94 17.97 3.47
N SER A 508 -3.77 17.39 3.36
CA SER A 508 -3.21 16.51 4.38
C SER A 508 -1.80 16.98 4.69
N TYR A 509 -1.51 17.17 5.96
CA TYR A 509 -0.20 17.63 6.44
C TYR A 509 0.30 16.70 7.54
N ASN A 510 1.58 16.37 7.51
CA ASN A 510 2.23 15.58 8.54
C ASN A 510 3.50 16.28 9.04
N TYR A 511 3.62 16.42 10.35
CA TYR A 511 4.84 16.75 11.04
C TYR A 511 5.38 15.51 11.73
N LEU A 512 6.66 15.19 11.51
CA LEU A 512 7.31 14.00 12.06
C LEU A 512 8.61 14.38 12.75
N CYS A 513 8.79 13.84 13.95
CA CYS A 513 10.02 13.92 14.72
C CYS A 513 10.49 12.50 15.06
N ALA A 514 11.72 12.20 14.71
CA ALA A 514 12.35 10.92 15.01
C ALA A 514 13.61 11.16 15.84
N SER A 515 13.83 10.34 16.86
CA SER A 515 14.99 10.35 17.77
C SER A 515 15.49 8.92 17.99
N GLY A 516 16.80 8.77 18.17
CA GLY A 516 17.49 7.48 18.35
C GLY A 516 18.84 7.50 17.63
N ASN A 517 19.79 6.68 18.06
CA ASN A 517 21.16 6.67 17.52
C ASN A 517 21.23 6.11 16.10
N SER A 518 20.40 5.10 15.76
CA SER A 518 20.35 4.47 14.43
C SER A 518 19.83 5.36 13.31
N MET A 519 19.22 6.48 13.67
CA MET A 519 18.77 7.45 12.67
C MET A 519 19.94 8.16 11.97
N GLN A 520 21.17 7.91 12.40
CA GLN A 520 22.38 8.49 11.79
C GLN A 520 23.02 7.60 10.72
N SER A 521 22.78 6.29 10.74
CA SER A 521 23.54 5.33 9.93
C SER A 521 22.84 4.79 8.69
N GLN A 522 21.54 4.98 8.51
CA GLN A 522 20.84 4.37 7.38
C GLN A 522 19.96 5.35 6.58
N PHE A 523 20.41 5.57 5.38
CA PHE A 523 19.76 5.88 4.09
C PHE A 523 18.54 6.79 4.05
N SER A 524 18.03 7.34 5.11
CA SER A 524 17.18 8.53 5.13
C SER A 524 16.51 8.79 6.47
N GLN A 525 16.93 9.83 7.14
CA GLN A 525 16.07 10.42 8.18
C GLN A 525 14.80 10.94 7.50
N PRO A 526 13.61 10.60 7.97
CA PRO A 526 12.36 11.07 7.37
C PRO A 526 12.30 12.60 7.43
N ARG A 527 11.75 13.20 6.39
CA ARG A 527 11.55 14.66 6.31
C ARG A 527 10.52 15.09 7.36
N ARG A 528 10.80 16.22 8.05
CA ARG A 528 9.93 16.67 9.15
C ARG A 528 8.55 17.09 8.72
N HIS A 529 8.45 17.80 7.60
CA HIS A 529 7.19 18.35 7.10
C HIS A 529 6.89 17.78 5.73
N SER A 530 5.69 17.28 5.58
CA SER A 530 5.15 16.83 4.32
C SER A 530 3.69 17.24 4.20
N MET A 531 3.26 17.56 2.98
CA MET A 531 1.90 17.96 2.69
C MET A 531 1.47 17.40 1.34
N THR A 532 0.23 16.95 1.27
CA THR A 532 -0.46 16.70 0.01
C THR A 532 -1.71 17.57 -0.06
N CYS A 533 -2.02 18.11 -1.22
CA CYS A 533 -3.25 18.84 -1.44
C CYS A 533 -3.86 18.47 -2.80
N HIS A 534 -5.18 18.53 -2.87
CA HIS A 534 -5.98 18.28 -4.06
C HIS A 534 -7.06 19.33 -4.17
N ILE A 535 -7.31 19.80 -5.38
CA ILE A 535 -8.47 20.58 -5.75
C ILE A 535 -9.07 19.91 -6.97
N ASP A 536 -10.31 19.47 -6.82
CA ASP A 536 -11.00 18.68 -7.83
C ASP A 536 -12.30 19.36 -8.25
N TYR A 537 -12.65 19.20 -9.49
CA TYR A 537 -13.92 19.60 -10.05
C TYR A 537 -14.53 18.46 -10.83
N ASP A 538 -15.64 17.92 -10.34
CA ASP A 538 -16.37 16.82 -10.96
C ASP A 538 -17.77 17.29 -11.35
N LYS A 539 -18.11 17.26 -12.65
CA LYS A 539 -19.43 17.68 -13.10
C LYS A 539 -19.91 16.87 -14.29
N GLN A 540 -21.17 16.47 -14.23
CA GLN A 540 -21.92 16.01 -15.38
C GLN A 540 -22.47 17.23 -16.11
N ILE A 541 -21.93 17.52 -17.30
CA ILE A 541 -22.32 18.67 -18.12
C ILE A 541 -23.59 18.35 -18.90
N PHE A 542 -23.64 17.15 -19.53
CA PHE A 542 -24.78 16.63 -20.27
C PHE A 542 -25.07 15.19 -19.86
N LYS A 543 -26.21 14.62 -20.22
CA LYS A 543 -26.60 13.24 -19.92
C LYS A 543 -25.51 12.22 -20.31
N ASN A 544 -24.74 12.49 -21.34
CA ASN A 544 -23.73 11.60 -21.91
C ASN A 544 -22.29 12.17 -21.82
N TYR A 545 -22.08 13.26 -21.08
CA TYR A 545 -20.78 13.87 -20.96
C TYR A 545 -20.53 14.37 -19.55
N SER A 546 -19.45 13.88 -18.96
CA SER A 546 -18.94 14.38 -17.68
C SER A 546 -17.45 14.73 -17.76
N ILE A 547 -17.07 15.72 -16.98
CA ILE A 547 -15.70 16.20 -16.85
C ILE A 547 -15.25 16.07 -15.39
N SER A 548 -14.03 15.62 -15.21
CA SER A 548 -13.33 15.62 -13.92
C SER A 548 -11.97 16.27 -14.14
N ALA A 549 -11.71 17.35 -13.45
CA ALA A 549 -10.42 18.04 -13.45
C ALA A 549 -9.84 18.03 -12.04
N SER A 550 -8.57 17.71 -11.91
CA SER A 550 -7.87 17.64 -10.62
C SER A 550 -6.52 18.32 -10.72
N VAL A 551 -6.17 19.08 -9.70
CA VAL A 551 -4.81 19.57 -9.47
C VAL A 551 -4.37 19.07 -8.12
N SER A 552 -3.27 18.33 -8.07
CA SER A 552 -2.67 17.82 -6.85
C SER A 552 -1.26 18.38 -6.64
N CYS A 553 -0.89 18.51 -5.38
CA CYS A 553 0.42 18.97 -4.96
C CYS A 553 0.97 18.05 -3.88
N ARG A 554 2.23 17.71 -3.98
CA ARG A 554 3.02 17.09 -2.93
C ARG A 554 4.18 18.01 -2.56
N TYR A 555 4.24 18.40 -1.29
CA TYR A 555 5.34 19.18 -0.72
C TYR A 555 6.13 18.34 0.29
N MET A 556 7.45 18.42 0.22
CA MET A 556 8.39 17.78 1.13
C MET A 556 9.42 18.79 1.62
N SER A 557 9.63 18.87 2.93
CA SER A 557 10.65 19.75 3.51
C SER A 557 12.07 19.27 3.16
N LYS A 558 13.09 20.06 3.47
CA LYS A 558 14.49 19.68 3.28
C LYS A 558 14.82 18.36 3.99
N SER A 559 15.71 17.58 3.39
CA SER A 559 16.29 16.39 4.05
C SER A 559 17.02 16.77 5.33
N ARG A 560 17.03 15.88 6.29
CA ARG A 560 17.82 15.99 7.53
C ARG A 560 19.07 15.13 7.50
N ASP A 561 19.21 14.30 6.48
CA ASP A 561 20.36 13.47 6.29
C ASP A 561 21.56 14.33 5.91
N ALA A 562 22.59 14.31 6.74
CA ALA A 562 23.82 15.09 6.48
C ALA A 562 24.59 14.54 5.27
N ALA A 563 24.49 13.23 5.00
CA ALA A 563 25.12 12.58 3.85
C ALA A 563 24.35 12.82 2.54
N ALA A 564 23.05 13.18 2.64
CA ALA A 564 22.19 13.43 1.50
C ALA A 564 21.33 14.70 1.69
N PRO A 565 21.97 15.89 1.70
CA PRO A 565 21.30 17.16 2.02
C PRO A 565 20.48 17.69 0.85
N ASP A 566 19.31 17.11 0.62
CA ASP A 566 18.39 17.57 -0.41
C ASP A 566 17.51 18.72 0.08
N LYS A 567 17.17 19.66 -0.83
CA LYS A 567 16.32 20.82 -0.54
C LYS A 567 14.86 20.44 -0.42
N ALA A 568 14.07 21.37 0.14
CA ALA A 568 12.61 21.26 0.06
C ALA A 568 12.15 21.36 -1.39
N TYR A 569 11.10 20.59 -1.72
CA TYR A 569 10.52 20.59 -3.06
C TYR A 569 9.00 20.44 -3.04
N SER A 570 8.38 20.83 -4.14
CA SER A 570 6.98 20.50 -4.42
C SER A 570 6.84 20.00 -5.86
N ILE A 571 6.02 18.96 -6.03
CA ILE A 571 5.66 18.41 -7.34
C ILE A 571 4.16 18.59 -7.49
N TRP A 572 3.76 19.16 -8.64
CA TRP A 572 2.37 19.44 -8.97
C TRP A 572 1.95 18.62 -10.17
N LYS A 573 0.75 18.07 -10.12
CA LYS A 573 0.17 17.26 -11.17
C LYS A 573 -1.20 17.80 -11.52
N ALA A 574 -1.50 17.96 -12.80
CA ALA A 574 -2.82 18.32 -13.30
C ALA A 574 -3.39 17.15 -14.12
N THR A 575 -4.63 16.78 -13.84
CA THR A 575 -5.34 15.69 -14.51
C THR A 575 -6.66 16.21 -15.05
N LEU A 576 -6.96 15.90 -16.30
CA LEU A 576 -8.26 16.16 -16.94
C LEU A 576 -8.80 14.85 -17.48
N ASN A 577 -9.93 14.42 -16.95
CA ASN A 577 -10.64 13.23 -17.40
C ASN A 577 -11.98 13.62 -18.01
N GLN A 578 -12.24 13.17 -19.22
CA GLN A 578 -13.48 13.41 -19.96
C GLN A 578 -14.16 12.07 -20.22
N ARG A 579 -15.38 11.91 -19.77
CA ARG A 579 -16.17 10.71 -20.00
C ARG A 579 -17.28 11.00 -21.01
N LEU A 580 -17.21 10.29 -22.14
CA LEU A 580 -18.12 10.42 -23.28
C LEU A 580 -19.04 9.19 -23.36
N VAL A 581 -20.34 9.41 -23.58
CA VAL A 581 -21.35 8.36 -23.80
C VAL A 581 -21.30 7.26 -22.73
N LYS A 582 -20.91 7.61 -21.47
CA LYS A 582 -20.72 6.70 -20.32
C LYS A 582 -19.65 5.61 -20.53
N ALA A 583 -19.31 5.26 -21.76
CA ALA A 583 -18.43 4.16 -22.11
C ALA A 583 -16.98 4.58 -22.34
N TYR A 584 -16.75 5.75 -22.89
CA TYR A 584 -15.40 6.18 -23.28
C TYR A 584 -14.87 7.22 -22.29
N SER A 585 -13.65 7.01 -21.80
CA SER A 585 -12.95 7.99 -20.96
C SER A 585 -11.63 8.36 -21.61
N LEU A 586 -11.40 9.66 -21.75
CA LEU A 586 -10.16 10.23 -22.26
C LEU A 586 -9.49 11.01 -21.13
N THR A 587 -8.26 10.66 -20.80
CA THR A 587 -7.51 11.25 -19.69
C THR A 587 -6.27 11.95 -20.22
N PHE A 588 -6.06 13.19 -19.79
CA PHE A 588 -4.86 13.98 -20.03
C PHE A 588 -4.21 14.30 -18.71
N VAL A 589 -2.92 14.11 -18.62
CA VAL A 589 -2.14 14.38 -17.39
C VAL A 589 -0.91 15.19 -17.74
N ILE A 590 -0.66 16.22 -16.94
CA ILE A 590 0.62 16.92 -16.89
C ILE A 590 1.18 16.67 -15.51
N ASP A 591 2.27 15.92 -15.45
CA ASP A 591 2.99 15.67 -14.21
C ASP A 591 4.17 16.62 -14.08
N ASN A 592 4.48 16.99 -12.83
CA ASN A 592 5.52 17.98 -12.51
C ASN A 592 5.32 19.30 -13.28
N LEU A 593 4.14 19.90 -13.12
CA LEU A 593 3.65 21.09 -13.85
C LEU A 593 4.66 22.27 -13.83
N PHE A 594 5.41 22.45 -12.74
CA PHE A 594 6.37 23.54 -12.57
C PHE A 594 7.83 23.13 -12.87
N ASN A 595 8.02 22.00 -13.55
CA ASN A 595 9.31 21.54 -14.06
C ASN A 595 10.40 21.44 -12.97
N TYR A 596 10.04 20.98 -11.77
CA TYR A 596 11.03 20.75 -10.73
C TYR A 596 12.03 19.68 -11.18
N LYS A 597 13.32 19.97 -11.06
CA LYS A 597 14.41 19.02 -11.29
C LYS A 597 15.38 19.09 -10.10
N PRO A 598 15.73 17.96 -9.49
CA PRO A 598 16.76 17.95 -8.46
C PRO A 598 18.11 18.34 -9.07
N LYS A 599 18.92 19.13 -8.35
CA LYS A 599 20.27 19.53 -8.80
C LYS A 599 21.32 18.47 -8.47
N VAL A 600 21.07 17.69 -7.45
CA VAL A 600 21.95 16.63 -6.97
C VAL A 600 21.07 15.41 -6.71
N PHE A 601 21.57 14.23 -7.04
CA PHE A 601 20.83 12.98 -6.90
C PHE A 601 21.39 12.17 -5.74
N TYR A 602 20.55 11.96 -4.74
CA TYR A 602 20.78 11.06 -3.62
C TYR A 602 19.73 9.94 -3.64
N LEU A 603 19.87 8.93 -2.78
CA LEU A 603 18.93 7.82 -2.68
C LEU A 603 17.51 8.23 -2.31
N ASN A 604 17.35 9.35 -1.60
CA ASN A 604 16.07 9.93 -1.18
C ASN A 604 15.57 11.07 -2.09
N THR A 605 16.23 11.32 -3.21
CA THR A 605 15.86 12.36 -4.18
C THR A 605 14.74 11.84 -5.09
N PRO A 606 13.69 12.64 -5.38
CA PRO A 606 12.62 12.20 -6.28
C PRO A 606 13.15 11.97 -7.69
N THR A 607 12.74 10.85 -8.31
CA THR A 607 13.10 10.47 -9.67
C THR A 607 12.20 11.15 -10.70
N THR A 608 12.41 12.44 -10.94
CA THR A 608 11.65 13.20 -11.92
C THR A 608 12.53 13.80 -13.00
N ILE A 609 12.09 13.72 -14.25
CA ILE A 609 12.75 14.31 -15.43
C ILE A 609 12.32 15.76 -15.69
N GLY A 610 11.47 16.32 -14.83
CA GLY A 610 10.79 17.58 -15.07
C GLY A 610 9.38 17.35 -15.58
N THR A 611 8.81 18.35 -16.26
CA THR A 611 7.45 18.29 -16.80
C THR A 611 7.33 17.19 -17.83
N ASN A 612 6.34 16.32 -17.63
CA ASN A 612 5.98 15.27 -18.57
C ASN A 612 4.45 15.17 -18.73
N PHE A 613 4.01 14.53 -19.77
CA PHE A 613 2.58 14.38 -20.06
C PHE A 613 2.21 12.91 -20.30
N SER A 614 0.94 12.62 -20.06
CA SER A 614 0.38 11.32 -20.39
C SER A 614 -1.01 11.49 -21.01
N VAL A 615 -1.35 10.56 -21.89
CA VAL A 615 -2.68 10.46 -22.51
C VAL A 615 -3.18 9.05 -22.34
N GLY A 616 -4.40 8.91 -21.85
CA GLY A 616 -5.05 7.62 -21.63
C GLY A 616 -6.41 7.55 -22.31
N LEU A 617 -6.73 6.40 -22.88
CA LEU A 617 -8.04 6.05 -23.39
C LEU A 617 -8.54 4.81 -22.64
N SER A 618 -9.75 4.88 -22.12
CA SER A 618 -10.42 3.71 -21.49
C SER A 618 -11.81 3.55 -22.09
N VAL A 619 -12.17 2.30 -22.35
CA VAL A 619 -13.50 1.90 -22.82
C VAL A 619 -14.10 0.97 -21.77
N ASP A 620 -15.18 1.43 -21.14
CA ASP A 620 -15.98 0.68 -20.16
C ASP A 620 -17.31 0.28 -20.77
N ILE A 621 -17.54 -1.02 -20.96
CA ILE A 621 -18.77 -1.56 -21.51
C ILE A 621 -19.35 -2.54 -20.48
N ASP A 622 -20.63 -2.44 -20.22
CA ASP A 622 -21.34 -3.38 -19.36
C ASP A 622 -22.70 -3.78 -19.95
N SER A 623 -23.31 -4.83 -19.43
CA SER A 623 -24.61 -5.32 -19.86
C SER A 623 -25.78 -4.34 -19.63
N LEU A 624 -25.55 -3.25 -18.90
CA LEU A 624 -26.54 -2.21 -18.61
C LEU A 624 -26.36 -0.99 -19.54
N SER A 625 -25.29 -0.98 -20.36
CA SER A 625 -24.98 0.09 -21.31
C SER A 625 -25.69 -0.03 -22.65
N PHE A 626 -26.38 -1.17 -22.89
CA PHE A 626 -27.10 -1.50 -24.12
C PHE A 626 -28.60 -1.55 -23.89
#